data_016b7b3c73c11d5f1426a459bd115ebf
#
_entry.id   016b7b3c73c11d5f1426a459bd115ebf
#
_cell.length_a   1.000
_cell.length_b   1.000
_cell.length_c   1.000
_cell.angle_alpha   90.00
_cell.angle_beta   90.00
_cell.angle_gamma   90.00
#
_symmetry.space_group_name_H-M   'P 1'
#
loop_
_entity.id
_entity.type
_entity.pdbx_description
1 polymer ?
#
loop_
_entity_poly.entity_id
_entity_poly.type
_entity_poly.pdbx_seq_one_letter_code
_entity_poly.pdbx_strand_id
1 'polypeptide(L)'
;MANPDIQLSAATRANLLSLSRTTDLIGRTQERLATGLRGNSAVDDAISFFQARSLSDRASDLTLLKGDIDQSINAVETAAAGIESIVGIVEQMKGLAISAQSQTTASARSSAAVQFNDLRDQIDNLS
;
A
#
# COMPACT_ATOMS: atom_id res chain seq x y z
N MET A 1 -13.48 -54.12 50.98
CA MET A 1 -12.68 -54.38 49.78
C MET A 1 -11.82 -53.21 49.58
N ALA A 2 -10.51 -53.36 49.87
CA ALA A 2 -9.54 -52.25 49.67
C ALA A 2 -9.24 -52.10 48.14
N ASN A 3 -9.41 -50.91 47.62
CA ASN A 3 -8.99 -50.60 46.27
C ASN A 3 -7.48 -50.77 46.23
N PRO A 4 -6.90 -51.58 45.33
CA PRO A 4 -5.47 -51.58 45.14
C PRO A 4 -5.11 -50.28 44.46
N ASP A 5 -4.56 -49.34 45.24
CA ASP A 5 -3.88 -48.16 44.65
C ASP A 5 -2.77 -48.68 43.75
N ILE A 6 -2.96 -48.50 42.45
CA ILE A 6 -1.95 -48.83 41.44
C ILE A 6 -0.82 -47.77 41.61
N GLN A 7 0.14 -48.06 42.47
CA GLN A 7 1.34 -47.26 42.61
C GLN A 7 2.27 -47.53 41.40
N LEU A 8 2.25 -46.62 40.45
CA LEU A 8 3.19 -46.62 39.33
C LEU A 8 4.62 -46.56 39.87
N SER A 9 5.51 -47.41 39.38
CA SER A 9 6.90 -47.39 39.75
C SER A 9 7.55 -46.05 39.35
N ALA A 10 8.60 -45.64 40.04
CA ALA A 10 9.33 -44.41 39.73
C ALA A 10 9.80 -44.39 38.26
N ALA A 11 10.22 -45.51 37.73
CA ALA A 11 10.62 -45.66 36.32
C ALA A 11 9.44 -45.45 35.35
N THR A 12 8.25 -45.99 35.67
CA THR A 12 7.05 -45.82 34.83
C THR A 12 6.57 -44.36 34.83
N ARG A 13 6.64 -43.67 35.97
CA ARG A 13 6.33 -42.23 36.05
C ARG A 13 7.33 -41.39 35.26
N ALA A 14 8.64 -41.69 35.31
CA ALA A 14 9.66 -41.02 34.53
C ALA A 14 9.46 -41.21 33.01
N ASN A 15 9.08 -42.43 32.59
CA ASN A 15 8.79 -42.73 31.20
C ASN A 15 7.56 -41.98 30.69
N LEU A 16 6.46 -41.95 31.50
CA LEU A 16 5.24 -41.18 31.16
C LEU A 16 5.52 -39.70 31.05
N LEU A 17 6.34 -39.14 31.96
CA LEU A 17 6.73 -37.73 31.90
C LEU A 17 7.58 -37.41 30.65
N SER A 18 8.50 -38.33 30.29
CA SER A 18 9.30 -38.22 29.06
C SER A 18 8.45 -38.27 27.80
N LEU A 19 7.47 -39.20 27.80
CA LEU A 19 6.54 -39.34 26.66
C LEU A 19 5.67 -38.09 26.51
N SER A 20 5.11 -37.57 27.63
CA SER A 20 4.33 -36.33 27.63
C SER A 20 5.16 -35.16 27.06
N ARG A 21 6.39 -34.99 27.53
CA ARG A 21 7.28 -33.92 27.00
C ARG A 21 7.57 -34.09 25.53
N THR A 22 7.75 -35.31 25.03
CA THR A 22 7.98 -35.57 23.60
C THR A 22 6.75 -35.23 22.78
N THR A 23 5.56 -35.57 23.27
CA THR A 23 4.29 -35.25 22.61
C THR A 23 4.11 -33.72 22.52
N ASP A 24 4.36 -33.00 23.59
CA ASP A 24 4.28 -31.54 23.63
C ASP A 24 5.29 -30.90 22.65
N LEU A 25 6.51 -31.46 22.55
CA LEU A 25 7.53 -30.99 21.62
C LEU A 25 7.13 -31.23 20.16
N ILE A 26 6.55 -32.38 19.87
CA ILE A 26 6.01 -32.72 18.55
C ILE A 26 4.90 -31.75 18.18
N GLY A 27 3.95 -31.52 19.07
CA GLY A 27 2.84 -30.57 18.84
C GLY A 27 3.35 -29.17 18.51
N ARG A 28 4.27 -28.62 19.30
CA ARG A 28 4.91 -27.31 19.02
C ARG A 28 5.65 -27.28 17.69
N THR A 29 6.35 -28.35 17.35
CA THR A 29 7.10 -28.42 16.09
C THR A 29 6.17 -28.46 14.89
N GLN A 30 5.07 -29.20 14.98
CA GLN A 30 4.03 -29.25 13.96
C GLN A 30 3.36 -27.89 13.77
N GLU A 31 3.06 -27.19 14.86
CA GLU A 31 2.47 -25.85 14.80
C GLU A 31 3.44 -24.82 14.17
N ARG A 32 4.73 -24.87 14.53
CA ARG A 32 5.76 -24.04 13.91
C ARG A 32 5.93 -24.32 12.41
N LEU A 33 5.84 -25.59 12.03
CA LEU A 33 5.92 -25.99 10.62
C LEU A 33 4.69 -25.52 9.83
N ALA A 34 3.50 -25.63 10.42
CA ALA A 34 2.25 -25.21 9.78
C ALA A 34 2.13 -23.70 9.64
N THR A 35 2.61 -22.94 10.62
CA THR A 35 2.54 -21.47 10.62
C THR A 35 3.77 -20.80 10.00
N GLY A 36 4.90 -21.50 9.90
CA GLY A 36 6.20 -20.93 9.50
C GLY A 36 6.78 -19.97 10.55
N LEU A 37 6.15 -19.84 11.72
CA LEU A 37 6.56 -18.92 12.78
C LEU A 37 7.29 -19.67 13.89
N ARG A 38 8.42 -19.11 14.36
CA ARG A 38 9.18 -19.68 15.49
C ARG A 38 8.46 -19.46 16.82
N GLY A 39 7.77 -18.33 17.01
CA GLY A 39 7.01 -17.96 18.20
C GLY A 39 5.56 -17.71 17.81
N ASN A 40 4.71 -18.74 17.91
CA ASN A 40 3.29 -18.65 17.56
C ASN A 40 2.46 -18.08 18.72
N SER A 41 2.99 -18.13 19.92
CA SER A 41 2.35 -17.64 21.15
C SER A 41 3.36 -16.86 21.98
N ALA A 42 2.89 -15.77 22.61
CA ALA A 42 3.69 -15.00 23.55
C ALA A 42 4.07 -15.82 24.80
N VAL A 43 3.37 -16.91 25.08
CA VAL A 43 3.67 -17.82 26.21
C VAL A 43 4.84 -18.74 25.90
N ASP A 44 5.04 -19.13 24.62
CA ASP A 44 6.10 -20.04 24.22
C ASP A 44 7.45 -19.33 23.97
N ASP A 45 7.41 -18.17 23.34
CA ASP A 45 8.59 -17.32 23.09
C ASP A 45 8.14 -15.87 22.89
N ALA A 46 8.06 -15.13 24.00
CA ALA A 46 7.59 -13.74 24.01
C ALA A 46 8.45 -12.83 23.11
N ILE A 47 9.77 -13.02 23.11
CA ILE A 47 10.68 -12.17 22.35
C ILE A 47 10.46 -12.36 20.85
N SER A 48 10.49 -13.60 20.38
CA SER A 48 10.25 -13.90 18.96
C SER A 48 8.85 -13.51 18.49
N PHE A 49 7.83 -13.68 19.35
CA PHE A 49 6.45 -13.28 19.06
C PHE A 49 6.32 -11.77 18.87
N PHE A 50 6.83 -10.97 19.81
CA PHE A 50 6.72 -9.51 19.70
C PHE A 50 7.59 -8.93 18.59
N GLN A 51 8.76 -9.53 18.31
CA GLN A 51 9.57 -9.15 17.16
C GLN A 51 8.88 -9.43 15.84
N ALA A 52 8.28 -10.62 15.66
CA ALA A 52 7.54 -10.97 14.46
C ALA A 52 6.33 -10.05 14.27
N ARG A 53 5.60 -9.75 15.35
CA ARG A 53 4.47 -8.81 15.30
C ARG A 53 4.92 -7.40 14.92
N SER A 54 5.97 -6.88 15.54
CA SER A 54 6.52 -5.56 15.20
C SER A 54 6.97 -5.48 13.74
N LEU A 55 7.59 -6.53 13.21
CA LEU A 55 7.98 -6.60 11.81
C LEU A 55 6.76 -6.65 10.87
N SER A 56 5.72 -7.40 11.25
CA SER A 56 4.47 -7.48 10.49
C SER A 56 3.74 -6.12 10.46
N ASP A 57 3.67 -5.44 11.61
CA ASP A 57 3.06 -4.12 11.72
C ASP A 57 3.81 -3.11 10.83
N ARG A 58 5.16 -3.12 10.88
CA ARG A 58 5.98 -2.26 10.00
C ARG A 58 5.83 -2.60 8.51
N ALA A 59 5.71 -3.88 8.17
CA ALA A 59 5.45 -4.28 6.78
C ALA A 59 4.09 -3.78 6.28
N SER A 60 3.07 -3.79 7.15
CA SER A 60 1.75 -3.22 6.85
C SER A 60 1.83 -1.71 6.67
N ASP A 61 2.52 -1.00 7.56
CA ASP A 61 2.72 0.46 7.46
C ASP A 61 3.45 0.84 6.17
N LEU A 62 4.48 0.08 5.79
CA LEU A 62 5.20 0.31 4.54
C LEU A 62 4.32 0.04 3.30
N THR A 63 3.41 -0.94 3.38
CA THR A 63 2.47 -1.22 2.30
C THR A 63 1.47 -0.09 2.13
N LEU A 64 0.95 0.47 3.23
CA LEU A 64 0.08 1.65 3.21
C LEU A 64 0.82 2.86 2.65
N LEU A 65 2.03 3.14 3.15
CA LEU A 65 2.85 4.25 2.67
C LEU A 65 3.17 4.14 1.18
N LYS A 66 3.41 2.92 0.69
CA LYS A 66 3.58 2.67 -0.75
C LYS A 66 2.32 3.07 -1.53
N GLY A 67 1.13 2.69 -1.03
CA GLY A 67 -0.14 3.07 -1.66
C GLY A 67 -0.34 4.59 -1.71
N ASP A 68 0.00 5.30 -0.64
CA ASP A 68 -0.08 6.77 -0.58
C ASP A 68 0.89 7.44 -1.56
N ILE A 69 2.10 6.87 -1.70
CA ILE A 69 3.08 7.34 -2.69
C ILE A 69 2.56 7.11 -4.12
N ASP A 70 2.04 5.93 -4.41
CA ASP A 70 1.48 5.61 -5.74
C ASP A 70 0.32 6.57 -6.08
N GLN A 71 -0.55 6.88 -5.11
CA GLN A 71 -1.62 7.87 -5.28
C GLN A 71 -1.06 9.28 -5.52
N SER A 72 -0.02 9.68 -4.80
CA SER A 72 0.63 10.97 -4.98
C SER A 72 1.29 11.10 -6.36
N ILE A 73 1.93 10.03 -6.85
CA ILE A 73 2.50 9.97 -8.20
C ILE A 73 1.40 10.16 -9.24
N ASN A 74 0.27 9.45 -9.13
CA ASN A 74 -0.86 9.58 -10.05
C ASN A 74 -1.43 11.02 -10.06
N ALA A 75 -1.49 11.67 -8.91
CA ALA A 75 -1.92 13.06 -8.82
C ALA A 75 -0.96 14.01 -9.54
N VAL A 76 0.36 13.81 -9.38
CA VAL A 76 1.39 14.60 -10.07
C VAL A 76 1.36 14.35 -11.58
N GLU A 77 1.20 13.11 -12.01
CA GLU A 77 1.06 12.76 -13.44
C GLU A 77 -0.17 13.42 -14.07
N THR A 78 -1.30 13.41 -13.35
CA THR A 78 -2.52 14.08 -13.81
C THR A 78 -2.32 15.59 -13.92
N ALA A 79 -1.67 16.20 -12.93
CA ALA A 79 -1.36 17.63 -12.97
C ALA A 79 -0.38 17.97 -14.11
N ALA A 80 0.63 17.13 -14.36
CA ALA A 80 1.55 17.30 -15.47
C ALA A 80 0.86 17.26 -16.83
N ALA A 81 -0.05 16.29 -17.03
CA ALA A 81 -0.86 16.19 -18.24
C ALA A 81 -1.79 17.41 -18.44
N GLY A 82 -2.35 17.92 -17.34
CA GLY A 82 -3.11 19.18 -17.35
C GLY A 82 -2.28 20.36 -17.79
N ILE A 83 -1.06 20.49 -17.27
CA ILE A 83 -0.13 21.55 -17.66
C ILE A 83 0.28 21.44 -19.13
N GLU A 84 0.58 20.25 -19.63
CA GLU A 84 0.86 20.04 -21.07
C GLU A 84 -0.31 20.46 -21.95
N SER A 85 -1.54 20.17 -21.56
CA SER A 85 -2.74 20.59 -22.25
C SER A 85 -2.87 22.12 -22.28
N ILE A 86 -2.63 22.78 -21.14
CA ILE A 86 -2.63 24.25 -21.05
C ILE A 86 -1.55 24.86 -21.93
N VAL A 87 -0.33 24.31 -21.93
CA VAL A 87 0.77 24.79 -22.81
C VAL A 87 0.35 24.71 -24.28
N GLY A 88 -0.28 23.59 -24.70
CA GLY A 88 -0.79 23.44 -26.06
C GLY A 88 -1.86 24.49 -26.43
N ILE A 89 -2.77 24.81 -25.50
CA ILE A 89 -3.78 25.86 -25.73
C ILE A 89 -3.12 27.24 -25.81
N VAL A 90 -2.13 27.53 -24.94
CA VAL A 90 -1.38 28.81 -24.97
C VAL A 90 -0.61 28.99 -26.29
N GLU A 91 -0.04 27.91 -26.84
CA GLU A 91 0.61 27.95 -28.16
C GLU A 91 -0.40 28.28 -29.28
N GLN A 92 -1.60 27.70 -29.23
CA GLN A 92 -2.69 28.03 -30.17
C GLN A 92 -3.14 29.48 -30.02
N MET A 93 -3.30 29.97 -28.79
CA MET A 93 -3.63 31.35 -28.50
C MET A 93 -2.57 32.31 -29.06
N LYS A 94 -1.28 31.97 -28.88
CA LYS A 94 -0.16 32.75 -29.45
C LYS A 94 -0.20 32.79 -30.98
N GLY A 95 -0.44 31.63 -31.61
CA GLY A 95 -0.56 31.56 -33.07
C GLY A 95 -1.73 32.39 -33.58
N LEU A 96 -2.87 32.34 -32.90
CA LEU A 96 -4.07 33.09 -33.22
C LEU A 96 -3.84 34.62 -33.06
N ALA A 97 -3.16 35.04 -32.00
CA ALA A 97 -2.81 36.44 -31.78
C ALA A 97 -1.88 37.00 -32.87
N ILE A 98 -0.86 36.22 -33.27
CA ILE A 98 0.03 36.58 -34.39
C ILE A 98 -0.74 36.69 -35.72
N SER A 99 -1.64 35.72 -35.96
CA SER A 99 -2.51 35.72 -37.13
C SER A 99 -3.43 36.97 -37.15
N ALA A 100 -4.08 37.26 -36.01
CA ALA A 100 -4.94 38.43 -35.88
C ALA A 100 -4.22 39.77 -36.13
N GLN A 101 -2.95 39.84 -35.77
CA GLN A 101 -2.11 41.02 -35.99
C GLN A 101 -1.88 41.29 -37.47
N SER A 102 -1.83 40.26 -38.32
CA SER A 102 -1.67 40.36 -39.76
C SER A 102 -2.97 40.61 -40.53
N GLN A 103 -4.15 40.48 -39.87
CA GLN A 103 -5.45 40.68 -40.51
C GLN A 103 -5.74 42.17 -40.79
N THR A 104 -6.15 42.46 -41.99
CA THR A 104 -6.45 43.82 -42.46
C THR A 104 -7.92 44.24 -42.19
N THR A 105 -8.84 43.27 -42.02
CA THR A 105 -10.28 43.53 -41.82
C THR A 105 -10.68 43.50 -40.37
N ALA A 106 -11.57 44.37 -39.93
CA ALA A 106 -12.12 44.41 -38.58
C ALA A 106 -12.89 43.13 -38.25
N SER A 107 -13.63 42.57 -39.21
CA SER A 107 -14.38 41.33 -39.05
C SER A 107 -13.48 40.12 -38.74
N ALA A 108 -12.38 39.96 -39.47
CA ALA A 108 -11.44 38.86 -39.21
C ALA A 108 -10.76 38.98 -37.84
N ARG A 109 -10.43 40.20 -37.41
CA ARG A 109 -9.89 40.42 -36.05
C ARG A 109 -10.91 40.12 -34.96
N SER A 110 -12.21 40.46 -35.18
CA SER A 110 -13.27 40.15 -34.27
C SER A 110 -13.48 38.64 -34.12
N SER A 111 -13.45 37.89 -35.23
CA SER A 111 -13.54 36.42 -35.20
C SER A 111 -12.38 35.80 -34.46
N ALA A 112 -11.13 36.29 -34.62
CA ALA A 112 -9.99 35.83 -33.90
C ALA A 112 -10.10 36.13 -32.38
N ALA A 113 -10.67 37.29 -32.02
CA ALA A 113 -10.89 37.63 -30.60
C ALA A 113 -11.91 36.68 -29.92
N VAL A 114 -12.97 36.25 -30.63
CA VAL A 114 -13.90 35.25 -30.12
C VAL A 114 -13.20 33.93 -29.88
N GLN A 115 -12.46 33.42 -30.87
CA GLN A 115 -11.71 32.17 -30.74
C GLN A 115 -10.68 32.22 -29.61
N PHE A 116 -10.02 33.36 -29.42
CA PHE A 116 -9.06 33.57 -28.33
C PHE A 116 -9.76 33.48 -26.96
N ASN A 117 -10.95 34.06 -26.81
CA ASN A 117 -11.73 33.95 -25.58
C ASN A 117 -12.21 32.51 -25.34
N ASP A 118 -12.62 31.78 -26.37
CA ASP A 118 -12.99 30.38 -26.26
C ASP A 118 -11.83 29.51 -25.76
N LEU A 119 -10.62 29.76 -26.24
CA LEU A 119 -9.40 29.07 -25.76
C LEU A 119 -9.05 29.45 -24.32
N ARG A 120 -9.25 30.72 -23.92
CA ARG A 120 -9.07 31.15 -22.53
C ARG A 120 -10.05 30.42 -21.62
N ASP A 121 -11.33 30.34 -22.01
CA ASP A 121 -12.36 29.65 -21.22
C ASP A 121 -12.06 28.14 -21.12
N GLN A 122 -11.39 27.53 -22.11
CA GLN A 122 -10.88 26.16 -22.01
C GLN A 122 -9.77 26.02 -20.95
N ILE A 123 -8.87 27.01 -20.84
CA ILE A 123 -7.83 27.00 -19.77
C ILE A 123 -8.48 27.12 -18.41
N ASP A 124 -9.46 28.01 -18.24
CA ASP A 124 -10.20 28.23 -16.98
C ASP A 124 -10.95 26.95 -16.52
N ASN A 125 -11.39 26.13 -17.48
CA ASN A 125 -12.03 24.84 -17.18
C ASN A 125 -11.03 23.69 -16.84
N LEU A 126 -9.76 23.85 -17.21
CA LEU A 126 -8.68 22.88 -16.93
C LEU A 126 -7.93 23.17 -15.63
N SER A 127 -8.04 24.37 -15.11
CA SER A 127 -7.38 24.81 -13.87
C SER A 127 -8.30 24.60 -12.64
#